data_40f7fce012acc4b9876e6d89212545ac
#
_entry.id   40f7fce012acc4b9876e6d89212545ac
#
_cell.length_a   1.000
_cell.length_b   1.000
_cell.length_c   1.000
_cell.angle_alpha   90.00
_cell.angle_beta   90.00
_cell.angle_gamma   90.00
#
_symmetry.space_group_name_H-M   'P 1'
#
loop_
_entity.id
_entity.type
_entity.pdbx_description
1 polymer ?
#
loop_
_entity_poly.entity_id
_entity_poly.type
_entity_poly.pdbx_seq_one_letter_code
_entity_poly.pdbx_strand_id
1 'polypeptide(L)'
;EDFSAAGQEEILGYHGKLLKQVKRLNKFFTKFDRAKAAKIMTKGEQYKNLEEKYRLEHFKRVSSDVAESVATHQLHVELMDMLKQINTFIELIASTLLDLE
;
A
#
# COMPACT_ATOMS: atom_id res chain seq x y z
N GLU A 1 -16.64 -15.44 1.78
CA GLU A 1 -16.47 -15.52 0.33
C GLU A 1 -15.06 -15.19 -0.08
N ASP A 2 -14.60 -15.81 -1.16
CA ASP A 2 -13.25 -15.64 -1.64
C ASP A 2 -13.16 -14.46 -2.61
N PHE A 3 -12.04 -13.74 -2.56
CA PHE A 3 -11.72 -12.76 -3.57
C PHE A 3 -11.49 -13.45 -4.92
N SER A 4 -11.69 -12.70 -6.02
CA SER A 4 -11.22 -13.16 -7.32
C SER A 4 -9.70 -13.37 -7.26
N ALA A 5 -9.15 -14.18 -8.16
CA ALA A 5 -7.71 -14.40 -8.22
C ALA A 5 -6.96 -13.07 -8.37
N ALA A 6 -7.47 -12.18 -9.23
CA ALA A 6 -6.87 -10.86 -9.43
C ALA A 6 -6.95 -9.99 -8.17
N GLY A 7 -8.10 -10.00 -7.47
CA GLY A 7 -8.28 -9.25 -6.23
C GLY A 7 -7.35 -9.71 -5.12
N GLN A 8 -7.22 -11.01 -4.95
CA GLN A 8 -6.30 -11.58 -3.98
C GLN A 8 -4.85 -11.22 -4.30
N GLU A 9 -4.46 -11.30 -5.56
CA GLU A 9 -3.11 -10.96 -6.01
C GLU A 9 -2.79 -9.48 -5.71
N GLU A 10 -3.74 -8.58 -5.94
CA GLU A 10 -3.57 -7.16 -5.65
C GLU A 10 -3.35 -6.90 -4.16
N ILE A 11 -4.17 -7.50 -3.31
CA ILE A 11 -4.07 -7.35 -1.86
C ILE A 11 -2.73 -7.89 -1.35
N LEU A 12 -2.37 -9.11 -1.75
CA LEU A 12 -1.12 -9.74 -1.33
C LEU A 12 0.09 -8.99 -1.86
N GLY A 13 0.05 -8.52 -3.11
CA GLY A 13 1.12 -7.74 -3.71
C GLY A 13 1.34 -6.42 -2.99
N TYR A 14 0.26 -5.70 -2.68
CA TYR A 14 0.35 -4.43 -1.96
C TYR A 14 0.84 -4.64 -0.52
N HIS A 15 0.34 -5.65 0.16
CA HIS A 15 0.80 -6.02 1.49
C HIS A 15 2.32 -6.29 1.49
N GLY A 16 2.81 -7.02 0.49
CA GLY A 16 4.25 -7.29 0.34
C GLY A 16 5.07 -6.02 0.19
N LYS A 17 4.57 -5.02 -0.54
CA LYS A 17 5.22 -3.72 -0.68
C LYS A 17 5.30 -2.99 0.66
N LEU A 18 4.22 -3.04 1.43
CA LEU A 18 4.19 -2.41 2.75
C LEU A 18 5.16 -3.06 3.72
N LEU A 19 5.33 -4.38 3.66
CA LEU A 19 6.34 -5.07 4.47
C LEU A 19 7.74 -4.55 4.17
N LYS A 20 8.04 -4.26 2.91
CA LYS A 20 9.32 -3.66 2.53
C LYS A 20 9.47 -2.25 3.13
N GLN A 21 8.40 -1.46 3.13
CA GLN A 21 8.41 -0.14 3.74
C GLN A 21 8.67 -0.20 5.25
N VAL A 22 8.05 -1.15 5.94
CA VAL A 22 8.28 -1.36 7.38
C VAL A 22 9.74 -1.70 7.63
N LYS A 23 10.33 -2.55 6.81
CA LYS A 23 11.76 -2.90 6.94
C LYS A 23 12.66 -1.70 6.72
N ARG A 24 12.33 -0.84 5.74
CA ARG A 24 13.07 0.40 5.50
C ARG A 24 12.99 1.34 6.69
N LEU A 25 11.78 1.45 7.27
CA LEU A 25 11.58 2.29 8.45
C LEU A 25 12.38 1.77 9.65
N ASN A 26 12.41 0.45 9.86
CA ASN A 26 13.20 -0.14 10.93
C ASN A 26 14.70 0.18 10.79
N LYS A 27 15.22 0.10 9.58
CA LYS A 27 16.62 0.48 9.31
C LYS A 27 16.88 1.96 9.57
N PHE A 28 15.90 2.81 9.22
CA PHE A 28 15.99 4.23 9.46
C PHE A 28 16.01 4.55 10.96
N PHE A 29 15.23 3.85 11.77
CA PHE A 29 15.27 3.99 13.24
C PHE A 29 16.62 3.58 13.83
N THR A 30 17.28 2.59 13.24
CA THR A 30 18.59 2.14 13.70
C THR A 30 19.67 3.17 13.43
N LYS A 31 19.60 3.83 12.28
CA LYS A 31 20.56 4.86 11.89
C LYS A 31 19.86 5.88 11.00
N PHE A 32 19.67 7.09 11.51
CA PHE A 32 19.05 8.16 10.75
C PHE A 32 19.97 8.59 9.60
N ASP A 33 19.39 8.69 8.42
CA ASP A 33 20.12 8.94 7.18
C ASP A 33 19.14 9.52 6.17
N ARG A 34 19.47 10.68 5.62
CA ARG A 34 18.59 11.36 4.66
C ARG A 34 18.32 10.51 3.43
N ALA A 35 19.30 9.72 2.97
CA ALA A 35 19.12 8.84 1.83
C ALA A 35 18.08 7.74 2.13
N LYS A 36 18.07 7.21 3.35
CA LYS A 36 17.07 6.22 3.77
C LYS A 36 15.67 6.83 3.80
N ALA A 37 15.55 8.04 4.37
CA ALA A 37 14.28 8.75 4.40
C ALA A 37 13.77 9.05 2.99
N ALA A 38 14.65 9.52 2.09
CA ALA A 38 14.31 9.79 0.71
C ALA A 38 13.80 8.54 0.00
N LYS A 39 14.41 7.38 0.26
CA LYS A 39 13.96 6.12 -0.34
C LYS A 39 12.57 5.73 0.16
N ILE A 40 12.28 5.90 1.45
CA ILE A 40 10.95 5.64 2.02
C ILE A 40 9.91 6.52 1.33
N MET A 41 10.19 7.81 1.16
CA MET A 41 9.28 8.75 0.53
C MET A 41 9.05 8.40 -0.96
N THR A 42 10.12 8.08 -1.69
CA THR A 42 10.02 7.71 -3.10
C THR A 42 9.21 6.43 -3.29
N LYS A 43 9.49 5.42 -2.48
CA LYS A 43 8.73 4.16 -2.56
C LYS A 43 7.29 4.34 -2.11
N GLY A 44 7.06 5.16 -1.09
CA GLY A 44 5.72 5.49 -0.63
C GLY A 44 4.87 6.09 -1.74
N GLU A 45 5.42 7.01 -2.52
CA GLU A 45 4.73 7.61 -3.65
C GLU A 45 4.43 6.58 -4.74
N GLN A 46 5.40 5.71 -5.05
CA GLN A 46 5.20 4.63 -6.01
C GLN A 46 4.07 3.70 -5.57
N TYR A 47 3.98 3.41 -4.27
CA TYR A 47 2.95 2.50 -3.75
C TYR A 47 1.57 3.16 -3.71
N LYS A 48 1.50 4.48 -3.54
CA LYS A 48 0.23 5.21 -3.71
C LYS A 48 -0.28 5.08 -5.13
N ASN A 49 0.60 5.23 -6.12
CA ASN A 49 0.24 5.08 -7.53
C ASN A 49 -0.19 3.65 -7.85
N LEU A 50 0.48 2.67 -7.24
CA LEU A 50 0.13 1.26 -7.41
C LEU A 50 -1.26 0.97 -6.82
N GLU A 51 -1.59 1.54 -5.66
CA GLU A 51 -2.91 1.39 -5.04
C GLU A 51 -3.99 1.96 -5.95
N GLU A 52 -3.77 3.13 -6.54
CA GLU A 52 -4.70 3.72 -7.48
C GLU A 52 -4.94 2.83 -8.70
N LYS A 53 -3.88 2.25 -9.23
CA LYS A 53 -3.98 1.30 -10.35
C LYS A 53 -4.82 0.09 -9.97
N TYR A 54 -4.56 -0.50 -8.82
CA TYR A 54 -5.31 -1.66 -8.33
C TYR A 54 -6.78 -1.33 -8.10
N ARG A 55 -7.07 -0.13 -7.58
CA ARG A 55 -8.44 0.33 -7.36
C ARG A 55 -9.19 0.43 -8.68
N LEU A 56 -8.57 1.00 -9.71
CA LEU A 56 -9.18 1.10 -11.05
C LEU A 56 -9.42 -0.28 -11.64
N GLU A 57 -8.48 -1.20 -11.53
CA GLU A 57 -8.64 -2.57 -12.01
C GLU A 57 -9.79 -3.28 -11.28
N HIS A 58 -9.90 -3.06 -9.97
CA HIS A 58 -11.01 -3.62 -9.19
C HIS A 58 -12.37 -3.09 -9.67
N PHE A 59 -12.47 -1.78 -9.89
CA PHE A 59 -13.71 -1.18 -10.40
C PHE A 59 -14.08 -1.75 -11.77
N LYS A 60 -13.11 -1.99 -12.63
CA LYS A 60 -13.36 -2.61 -13.94
C LYS A 60 -13.96 -4.00 -13.78
N ARG A 61 -13.43 -4.80 -12.85
CA ARG A 61 -13.96 -6.15 -12.59
C ARG A 61 -15.38 -6.10 -12.03
N VAL A 62 -15.65 -5.18 -11.12
CA VAL A 62 -17.00 -5.00 -10.55
C VAL A 62 -17.97 -4.57 -11.64
N SER A 63 -17.57 -3.60 -12.48
CA SER A 63 -18.40 -3.12 -13.58
C SER A 63 -18.68 -4.17 -14.63
N SER A 64 -17.80 -5.16 -14.78
CA SER A 64 -17.96 -6.28 -15.71
C SER A 64 -18.65 -7.49 -15.08
N ASP A 65 -19.17 -7.33 -13.85
CA ASP A 65 -19.89 -8.38 -13.11
C ASP A 65 -19.06 -9.65 -12.90
N VAL A 66 -17.75 -9.49 -12.61
CA VAL A 66 -16.96 -10.61 -12.14
C VAL A 66 -17.46 -10.97 -10.74
N ALA A 67 -18.13 -12.12 -10.62
CA ALA A 67 -18.91 -12.50 -9.45
C ALA A 67 -18.14 -12.38 -8.12
N GLU A 68 -16.90 -12.87 -8.07
CA GLU A 68 -16.08 -12.81 -6.86
C GLU A 68 -15.74 -11.37 -6.49
N SER A 69 -15.49 -10.50 -7.48
CA SER A 69 -15.16 -9.09 -7.24
C SER A 69 -16.38 -8.32 -6.75
N VAL A 70 -17.58 -8.62 -7.29
CA VAL A 70 -18.82 -8.00 -6.81
C VAL A 70 -19.10 -8.43 -5.37
N ALA A 71 -19.01 -9.72 -5.09
CA ALA A 71 -19.32 -10.28 -3.77
C ALA A 71 -18.36 -9.76 -2.67
N THR A 72 -17.11 -9.48 -3.03
CA THR A 72 -16.09 -9.06 -2.06
C THR A 72 -15.73 -7.58 -2.18
N HIS A 73 -16.50 -6.79 -2.94
CA HIS A 73 -16.19 -5.39 -3.22
C HIS A 73 -15.93 -4.57 -1.97
N GLN A 74 -16.84 -4.60 -1.01
CA GLN A 74 -16.74 -3.83 0.23
C GLN A 74 -15.46 -4.17 0.97
N LEU A 75 -15.19 -5.46 1.13
CA LEU A 75 -14.04 -5.94 1.87
C LEU A 75 -12.73 -5.56 1.16
N HIS A 76 -12.69 -5.69 -0.17
CA HIS A 76 -11.52 -5.31 -0.96
C HIS A 76 -11.20 -3.81 -0.78
N VAL A 77 -12.21 -2.95 -0.90
CA VAL A 77 -12.04 -1.50 -0.73
C VAL A 77 -11.54 -1.17 0.68
N GLU A 78 -12.14 -1.76 1.70
CA GLU A 78 -11.75 -1.51 3.09
C GLU A 78 -10.31 -1.94 3.37
N LEU A 79 -9.91 -3.13 2.89
CA LEU A 79 -8.55 -3.62 3.07
C LEU A 79 -7.53 -2.73 2.35
N MET A 80 -7.82 -2.33 1.11
CA MET A 80 -6.92 -1.46 0.35
C MET A 80 -6.79 -0.09 1.01
N ASP A 81 -7.89 0.45 1.53
CA ASP A 81 -7.85 1.73 2.26
C ASP A 81 -6.98 1.64 3.50
N MET A 82 -7.11 0.57 4.28
CA MET A 82 -6.30 0.38 5.47
C MET A 82 -4.81 0.23 5.14
N LEU A 83 -4.50 -0.53 4.10
CA LEU A 83 -3.12 -0.70 3.65
C LEU A 83 -2.54 0.62 3.15
N LYS A 84 -3.34 1.40 2.43
CA LYS A 84 -2.94 2.73 1.95
C LYS A 84 -2.62 3.66 3.12
N GLN A 85 -3.44 3.62 4.18
CA GLN A 85 -3.20 4.40 5.39
C GLN A 85 -1.89 4.03 6.07
N ILE A 86 -1.57 2.74 6.12
CA ILE A 86 -0.30 2.27 6.68
C ILE A 86 0.86 2.88 5.90
N ASN A 87 0.80 2.87 4.57
CA ASN A 87 1.84 3.49 3.73
C ASN A 87 1.98 4.99 4.04
N THR A 88 0.85 5.69 4.16
CA THR A 88 0.84 7.12 4.48
C THR A 88 1.48 7.39 5.84
N PHE A 89 1.17 6.58 6.85
CA PHE A 89 1.77 6.74 8.18
C PHE A 89 3.27 6.46 8.17
N ILE A 90 3.74 5.49 7.40
CA ILE A 90 5.18 5.23 7.28
C ILE A 90 5.90 6.43 6.69
N GLU A 91 5.35 7.04 5.63
CA GLU A 91 5.90 8.26 5.05
C GLU A 91 5.93 9.41 6.05
N LEU A 92 4.84 9.57 6.79
CA LEU A 92 4.72 10.62 7.79
C LEU A 92 5.73 10.45 8.92
N ILE A 93 5.93 9.23 9.40
CA ILE A 93 6.92 8.92 10.42
C ILE A 93 8.32 9.27 9.90
N ALA A 94 8.66 8.85 8.69
CA ALA A 94 9.96 9.12 8.10
C ALA A 94 10.22 10.63 7.96
N SER A 95 9.23 11.39 7.48
CA SER A 95 9.38 12.83 7.31
C SER A 95 9.47 13.54 8.66
N THR A 96 8.70 13.10 9.65
CA THR A 96 8.74 13.67 11.01
C THR A 96 10.10 13.46 11.66
N LEU A 97 10.66 12.25 11.56
CA LEU A 97 11.97 11.95 12.10
C LEU A 97 13.07 12.74 11.39
N LEU A 98 12.93 12.94 10.10
CA LEU A 98 13.88 13.73 9.32
C LEU A 98 13.88 15.18 9.76
N ASP A 99 12.72 15.73 10.09
CA ASP A 99 12.57 17.13 10.55
C ASP A 99 13.21 17.36 11.92
N LEU A 100 13.41 16.29 12.71
CA LEU A 100 14.05 16.39 14.02
C LEU A 100 15.59 16.43 13.93
N GLU A 101 16.15 16.10 12.80
CA GLU A 101 17.56 16.24 12.55
C GLU A 101 17.90 17.71 12.25
#